data_c8060029149d48a47aed9a3b24ee50ba
#
_entry.id   c8060029149d48a47aed9a3b24ee50ba
#
_cell.length_a   1.000
_cell.length_b   1.000
_cell.length_c   1.000
_cell.angle_alpha   90.00
_cell.angle_beta   90.00
_cell.angle_gamma   90.00
#
_symmetry.space_group_name_H-M   'P 1'
#
loop_
_entity.id
_entity.type
_entity.pdbx_description
1 polymer ?
#
loop_
_entity_poly.entity_id
_entity_poly.type
_entity_poly.pdbx_seq_one_letter_code
_entity_poly.pdbx_strand_id
1 'polypeptide(L)'
;MSKSVASVAAEALCQTGLAVTGKRVALTTALFRPSPPGRTRTSTSPRLRFDRTALTVVARVQKSLEEAVPRGRTVIFTLTAPIRLPARTAAAIEERIRSVLARHRVQWRGTLHGNGVRVSILRGGGRDTSKLIGFVHNPAPDAAILIDMARVLLARAGTDQRRSSAASRERWLIVLDPRGIAPLGAFRAVCAALRLRRVFARVLLVLPGGRVATVTD
;
A
#
# COMPACT_ATOMS: atom_id res chain seq x y z
N MET A 1 -0.83 -27.37 -15.66
CA MET A 1 0.49 -26.70 -15.78
C MET A 1 0.33 -25.25 -15.36
N SER A 2 0.97 -24.83 -14.27
CA SER A 2 0.90 -23.44 -13.78
C SER A 2 1.85 -22.58 -14.61
N LYS A 3 1.32 -21.57 -15.35
CA LYS A 3 2.15 -20.58 -16.06
C LYS A 3 3.06 -19.87 -15.05
N SER A 4 4.30 -19.63 -15.42
CA SER A 4 5.21 -18.85 -14.55
C SER A 4 4.73 -17.40 -14.42
N VAL A 5 5.04 -16.76 -13.30
CA VAL A 5 4.70 -15.34 -13.05
C VAL A 5 5.23 -14.43 -14.17
N ALA A 6 6.41 -14.74 -14.71
CA ALA A 6 7.00 -14.02 -15.82
C ALA A 6 6.20 -14.19 -17.13
N SER A 7 5.69 -15.39 -17.41
CA SER A 7 4.87 -15.66 -18.59
C SER A 7 3.53 -14.92 -18.54
N VAL A 8 2.87 -14.88 -17.39
CA VAL A 8 1.61 -14.14 -17.21
C VAL A 8 1.84 -12.64 -17.35
N ALA A 9 2.95 -12.13 -16.83
CA ALA A 9 3.30 -10.71 -16.96
C ALA A 9 3.61 -10.32 -18.42
N ALA A 10 4.31 -11.17 -19.17
CA ALA A 10 4.60 -10.94 -20.58
C ALA A 10 3.33 -10.96 -21.44
N GLU A 11 2.43 -11.92 -21.21
CA GLU A 11 1.13 -12.01 -21.89
C GLU A 11 0.24 -10.79 -21.59
N ALA A 12 0.25 -10.31 -20.35
CA ALA A 12 -0.45 -9.10 -19.94
C ALA A 12 0.07 -7.85 -20.64
N LEU A 13 1.37 -7.73 -20.86
CA LEU A 13 1.97 -6.62 -21.60
C LEU A 13 1.60 -6.64 -23.08
N CYS A 14 1.57 -7.82 -23.71
CA CYS A 14 1.11 -7.96 -25.09
C CYS A 14 -0.36 -7.56 -25.26
N GLN A 15 -1.23 -7.90 -24.31
CA GLN A 15 -2.65 -7.57 -24.36
C GLN A 15 -2.95 -6.07 -24.20
N THR A 16 -2.07 -5.31 -23.54
CA THR A 16 -2.29 -3.88 -23.31
C THR A 16 -1.98 -3.02 -24.54
N GLY A 17 -1.46 -3.59 -25.63
CA GLY A 17 -1.01 -2.81 -26.80
C GLY A 17 0.09 -1.79 -26.46
N LEU A 18 0.66 -1.87 -25.27
CA LEU A 18 1.78 -1.05 -24.87
C LEU A 18 3.04 -1.54 -25.59
N ALA A 19 3.14 -1.17 -26.87
CA ALA A 19 4.36 -1.37 -27.64
C ALA A 19 5.49 -0.65 -26.90
N VAL A 20 6.42 -1.42 -26.39
CA VAL A 20 7.70 -0.91 -25.84
C VAL A 20 8.57 -0.49 -27.02
N THR A 21 8.12 0.55 -27.72
CA THR A 21 8.83 1.08 -28.89
C THR A 21 10.09 1.79 -28.41
N GLY A 22 11.25 1.15 -28.63
CA GLY A 22 12.56 1.80 -28.57
C GLY A 22 13.16 2.10 -27.19
N LYS A 23 12.40 2.01 -26.09
CA LYS A 23 12.90 2.26 -24.72
C LYS A 23 13.18 0.96 -23.99
N ARG A 24 14.32 0.86 -23.33
CA ARG A 24 14.63 -0.26 -22.42
C ARG A 24 13.79 -0.13 -21.16
N VAL A 25 12.83 -1.02 -20.96
CA VAL A 25 11.97 -1.08 -19.75
C VAL A 25 12.49 -2.13 -18.81
N ALA A 26 12.66 -1.78 -17.54
CA ALA A 26 12.93 -2.73 -16.48
C ALA A 26 11.60 -3.15 -15.84
N LEU A 27 11.29 -4.46 -15.89
CA LEU A 27 10.06 -5.03 -15.34
C LEU A 27 10.32 -5.58 -13.94
N THR A 28 9.51 -5.17 -12.99
CA THR A 28 9.46 -5.73 -11.64
C THR A 28 8.09 -6.36 -11.44
N THR A 29 8.04 -7.61 -10.98
CA THR A 29 6.79 -8.32 -10.73
C THR A 29 6.54 -8.50 -9.24
N ALA A 30 5.28 -8.36 -8.82
CA ALA A 30 4.82 -8.60 -7.45
C ALA A 30 3.60 -9.52 -7.47
N LEU A 31 3.59 -10.55 -6.63
CA LEU A 31 2.42 -11.38 -6.43
C LEU A 31 1.72 -10.95 -5.14
N PHE A 32 0.48 -10.49 -5.27
CA PHE A 32 -0.34 -10.12 -4.13
C PHE A 32 -1.01 -11.38 -3.55
N ARG A 33 -0.54 -11.80 -2.40
CA ARG A 33 -1.15 -12.86 -1.59
C ARG A 33 -1.44 -12.29 -0.22
N PRO A 34 -2.69 -11.88 0.05
CA PRO A 34 -3.05 -11.41 1.38
C PRO A 34 -2.89 -12.54 2.38
N SER A 35 -2.52 -12.18 3.60
CA SER A 35 -2.52 -13.12 4.71
C SER A 35 -3.91 -13.74 4.87
N PRO A 36 -4.02 -15.04 5.19
CA PRO A 36 -5.32 -15.67 5.34
C PRO A 36 -6.13 -14.87 6.37
N PRO A 37 -7.40 -14.55 6.08
CA PRO A 37 -8.24 -13.84 7.01
C PRO A 37 -8.41 -14.69 8.27
N GLY A 38 -8.18 -14.09 9.44
CA GLY A 38 -8.65 -14.69 10.68
C GLY A 38 -10.13 -15.05 10.55
N ARG A 39 -10.59 -16.11 11.16
CA ARG A 39 -11.81 -16.91 10.98
C ARG A 39 -13.19 -16.23 10.77
N THR A 40 -13.26 -14.94 10.54
CA THR A 40 -14.51 -14.23 10.24
C THR A 40 -14.49 -13.70 8.80
N ARG A 41 -14.88 -14.57 7.88
CA ARG A 41 -15.10 -14.22 6.47
C ARG A 41 -16.48 -13.58 6.31
N THR A 42 -16.52 -12.26 6.29
CA THR A 42 -17.53 -11.55 5.51
C THR A 42 -16.85 -10.93 4.31
N SER A 43 -17.33 -11.25 3.12
CA SER A 43 -16.70 -11.03 1.82
C SER A 43 -16.74 -9.56 1.33
N THR A 44 -16.67 -8.59 2.21
CA THR A 44 -16.70 -7.18 1.83
C THR A 44 -15.29 -6.60 1.79
N SER A 45 -14.83 -6.31 0.58
CA SER A 45 -13.60 -5.53 0.36
C SER A 45 -13.62 -4.24 1.17
N PRO A 46 -12.49 -3.85 1.80
CA PRO A 46 -12.42 -2.59 2.53
C PRO A 46 -12.70 -1.44 1.55
N ARG A 47 -13.78 -0.70 1.80
CA ARG A 47 -14.09 0.51 1.04
C ARG A 47 -13.36 1.67 1.68
N LEU A 48 -12.47 2.30 0.93
CA LEU A 48 -11.88 3.57 1.31
C LEU A 48 -12.98 4.63 1.37
N ARG A 49 -12.99 5.41 2.44
CA ARG A 49 -14.00 6.43 2.68
C ARG A 49 -13.36 7.81 2.62
N PHE A 50 -13.96 8.68 1.83
CA PHE A 50 -13.62 10.11 1.81
C PHE A 50 -14.43 10.81 2.90
N ASP A 51 -13.90 10.82 4.11
CA ASP A 51 -14.41 11.59 5.23
C ASP A 51 -13.44 12.75 5.48
N ARG A 52 -13.93 13.99 5.25
CA ARG A 52 -13.10 15.20 5.37
C ARG A 52 -12.44 15.30 6.74
N THR A 53 -13.18 15.01 7.81
CA THR A 53 -12.66 15.03 9.20
C THR A 53 -11.57 13.97 9.39
N ALA A 54 -11.79 12.78 8.85
CA ALA A 54 -10.83 11.69 8.92
C ALA A 54 -9.55 12.00 8.15
N LEU A 55 -9.67 12.59 6.96
CA LEU A 55 -8.51 13.02 6.17
C LEU A 55 -7.71 14.11 6.89
N THR A 56 -8.38 15.04 7.60
CA THR A 56 -7.71 16.05 8.42
C THR A 56 -6.91 15.41 9.56
N VAL A 57 -7.47 14.39 10.23
CA VAL A 57 -6.75 13.63 11.27
C VAL A 57 -5.52 12.94 10.69
N VAL A 58 -5.68 12.29 9.55
CA VAL A 58 -4.55 11.62 8.86
C VAL A 58 -3.46 12.62 8.50
N ALA A 59 -3.81 13.74 7.87
CA ALA A 59 -2.85 14.76 7.46
C ALA A 59 -2.10 15.37 8.66
N ARG A 60 -2.81 15.61 9.77
CA ARG A 60 -2.21 16.09 11.01
C ARG A 60 -1.18 15.12 11.57
N VAL A 61 -1.54 13.84 11.71
CA VAL A 61 -0.64 12.79 12.22
C VAL A 61 0.58 12.65 11.30
N GLN A 62 0.39 12.69 10.00
CA GLN A 62 1.48 12.63 9.03
C GLN A 62 2.44 13.79 9.20
N LYS A 63 1.93 15.03 9.25
CA LYS A 63 2.76 16.23 9.45
C LYS A 63 3.55 16.18 10.75
N SER A 64 2.95 15.67 11.82
CA SER A 64 3.59 15.62 13.16
C SER A 64 4.67 14.55 13.29
N LEU A 65 4.58 13.44 12.55
CA LEU A 65 5.40 12.26 12.83
C LEU A 65 6.24 11.74 11.65
N GLU A 66 6.08 12.27 10.43
CA GLU A 66 6.81 11.74 9.26
C GLU A 66 8.34 11.76 9.46
N GLU A 67 8.85 12.79 10.13
CA GLU A 67 10.28 12.91 10.43
C GLU A 67 10.73 11.97 11.56
N ALA A 68 9.84 11.64 12.50
CA ALA A 68 10.13 10.74 13.60
C ALA A 68 10.24 9.26 13.16
N VAL A 69 9.78 8.91 11.96
CA VAL A 69 9.89 7.56 11.44
C VAL A 69 11.32 7.30 10.93
N PRO A 70 12.02 6.27 11.45
CA PRO A 70 13.38 5.94 11.04
C PRO A 70 13.48 5.61 9.55
N ARG A 71 14.63 5.88 8.94
CA ARG A 71 14.92 5.50 7.55
C ARG A 71 14.80 3.99 7.35
N GLY A 72 14.26 3.56 6.22
CA GLY A 72 14.07 2.12 5.90
C GLY A 72 12.87 1.48 6.61
N ARG A 73 12.04 2.29 7.29
CA ARG A 73 10.76 1.86 7.85
C ARG A 73 9.63 2.70 7.29
N THR A 74 8.46 2.08 7.16
CA THR A 74 7.22 2.76 6.82
C THR A 74 6.18 2.40 7.85
N VAL A 75 5.58 3.41 8.49
CA VAL A 75 4.47 3.25 9.41
C VAL A 75 3.18 3.39 8.62
N ILE A 76 2.29 2.43 8.74
CA ILE A 76 0.95 2.48 8.19
C ILE A 76 -0.03 2.41 9.33
N PHE A 77 -0.95 3.38 9.39
CA PHE A 77 -2.08 3.28 10.29
C PHE A 77 -3.40 3.31 9.53
N THR A 78 -4.37 2.59 10.04
CA THR A 78 -5.73 2.59 9.52
C THR A 78 -6.69 3.10 10.57
N LEU A 79 -7.68 3.85 10.13
CA LEU A 79 -8.65 4.54 10.97
C LEU A 79 -10.06 4.26 10.46
N THR A 80 -10.95 3.86 11.36
CA THR A 80 -12.35 3.56 11.00
C THR A 80 -13.20 4.83 11.05
N ALA A 81 -13.90 5.14 9.97
CA ALA A 81 -14.86 6.26 9.91
C ALA A 81 -16.28 5.78 10.31
N PRO A 82 -17.13 6.68 10.85
CA PRO A 82 -16.90 8.10 11.17
C PRO A 82 -16.02 8.30 12.38
N ILE A 83 -15.26 9.40 12.42
CA ILE A 83 -14.29 9.65 13.49
C ILE A 83 -14.93 10.43 14.65
N ARG A 84 -14.77 9.90 15.85
CA ARG A 84 -15.16 10.55 17.11
C ARG A 84 -13.98 11.33 17.68
N LEU A 85 -14.25 12.50 18.26
CA LEU A 85 -13.26 13.34 18.95
C LEU A 85 -11.97 13.54 18.14
N PRO A 86 -12.01 14.16 16.94
CA PRO A 86 -10.93 14.13 15.96
C PRO A 86 -9.58 14.61 16.54
N ALA A 87 -9.56 15.72 17.28
CA ALA A 87 -8.33 16.28 17.84
C ALA A 87 -7.69 15.36 18.89
N ARG A 88 -8.49 14.77 19.78
CA ARG A 88 -8.03 13.82 20.79
C ARG A 88 -7.58 12.51 20.15
N THR A 89 -8.31 12.06 19.13
CA THR A 89 -7.95 10.86 18.40
C THR A 89 -6.62 11.02 17.65
N ALA A 90 -6.39 12.18 17.02
CA ALA A 90 -5.10 12.47 16.40
C ALA A 90 -3.95 12.39 17.42
N ALA A 91 -4.05 13.07 18.54
CA ALA A 91 -3.03 13.06 19.60
C ALA A 91 -2.78 11.64 20.13
N ALA A 92 -3.84 10.87 20.38
CA ALA A 92 -3.72 9.50 20.86
C ALA A 92 -3.07 8.56 19.80
N ILE A 93 -3.32 8.76 18.50
CA ILE A 93 -2.65 8.03 17.42
C ILE A 93 -1.17 8.40 17.40
N GLU A 94 -0.82 9.68 17.49
CA GLU A 94 0.56 10.16 17.54
C GLU A 94 1.35 9.52 18.68
N GLU A 95 0.80 9.54 19.89
CA GLU A 95 1.41 8.90 21.05
C GLU A 95 1.57 7.39 20.85
N ARG A 96 0.53 6.75 20.32
CA ARG A 96 0.58 5.30 20.06
C ARG A 96 1.64 4.94 19.03
N ILE A 97 1.78 5.69 17.95
CA ILE A 97 2.82 5.47 16.95
C ILE A 97 4.20 5.62 17.59
N ARG A 98 4.45 6.68 18.38
CA ARG A 98 5.73 6.85 19.11
C ARG A 98 6.02 5.67 20.02
N SER A 99 5.02 5.21 20.79
CA SER A 99 5.15 4.04 21.67
C SER A 99 5.47 2.75 20.92
N VAL A 100 4.84 2.51 19.75
CA VAL A 100 5.10 1.33 18.93
C VAL A 100 6.51 1.38 18.35
N LEU A 101 6.97 2.53 17.90
CA LEU A 101 8.34 2.75 17.40
C LEU A 101 9.38 2.54 18.49
N ALA A 102 9.19 3.11 19.67
CA ALA A 102 10.12 3.02 20.81
C ALA A 102 10.24 1.59 21.36
N ARG A 103 9.14 0.83 21.35
CA ARG A 103 9.13 -0.57 21.83
C ARG A 103 9.50 -1.58 20.76
N HIS A 104 9.92 -1.16 19.58
CA HIS A 104 10.23 -2.02 18.43
C HIS A 104 9.12 -3.03 18.06
N ARG A 105 7.87 -2.73 18.39
CA ARG A 105 6.72 -3.56 18.02
C ARG A 105 6.44 -3.41 16.53
N VAL A 106 6.09 -4.51 15.88
CA VAL A 106 5.80 -4.52 14.44
C VAL A 106 4.37 -4.06 14.17
N GLN A 107 3.46 -4.25 15.12
CA GLN A 107 2.05 -3.88 14.96
C GLN A 107 1.36 -3.62 16.29
N TRP A 108 0.30 -2.82 16.22
CA TRP A 108 -0.64 -2.59 17.30
C TRP A 108 -2.05 -2.43 16.73
N ARG A 109 -3.04 -2.93 17.45
CA ARG A 109 -4.47 -2.78 17.14
C ARG A 109 -5.22 -2.46 18.42
N GLY A 110 -6.18 -1.54 18.34
CA GLY A 110 -7.01 -1.19 19.50
C GLY A 110 -8.04 -0.12 19.14
N THR A 111 -8.69 0.38 20.16
CA THR A 111 -9.68 1.46 20.07
C THR A 111 -9.14 2.71 20.77
N LEU A 112 -9.18 3.84 20.10
CA LEU A 112 -8.82 5.15 20.63
C LEU A 112 -10.05 6.07 20.53
N HIS A 113 -10.55 6.52 21.67
CA HIS A 113 -11.77 7.36 21.76
C HIS A 113 -12.96 6.82 20.94
N GLY A 114 -13.18 5.51 20.97
CA GLY A 114 -14.26 4.84 20.23
C GLY A 114 -13.99 4.62 18.75
N ASN A 115 -12.79 4.96 18.24
CA ASN A 115 -12.38 4.73 16.87
C ASN A 115 -11.46 3.50 16.78
N GLY A 116 -11.78 2.58 15.88
CA GLY A 116 -10.89 1.44 15.60
C GLY A 116 -9.63 1.91 14.89
N VAL A 117 -8.47 1.61 15.46
CA VAL A 117 -7.16 2.00 14.93
C VAL A 117 -6.26 0.80 14.86
N ARG A 118 -5.52 0.68 13.75
CA ARG A 118 -4.44 -0.28 13.59
C ARG A 118 -3.18 0.44 13.15
N VAL A 119 -2.05 0.13 13.75
CA VAL A 119 -0.72 0.63 13.37
C VAL A 119 0.13 -0.56 12.97
N SER A 120 0.86 -0.45 11.86
CA SER A 120 1.80 -1.46 11.40
C SER A 120 3.09 -0.79 10.95
N ILE A 121 4.23 -1.36 11.37
CA ILE A 121 5.55 -0.93 10.91
C ILE A 121 6.05 -1.95 9.90
N LEU A 122 6.29 -1.48 8.69
CA LEU A 122 6.82 -2.29 7.61
C LEU A 122 8.31 -1.96 7.41
N ARG A 123 9.09 -2.98 7.10
CA ARG A 123 10.46 -2.81 6.59
C ARG A 123 10.38 -2.62 5.08
N GLY A 124 11.14 -1.69 4.56
CA GLY A 124 11.15 -1.36 3.13
C GLY A 124 10.78 0.09 2.90
N GLY A 125 10.68 0.45 1.64
CA GLY A 125 10.59 1.83 1.23
C GLY A 125 11.98 2.43 1.00
N GLY A 126 12.08 3.25 -0.05
CA GLY A 126 13.29 3.97 -0.37
C GLY A 126 13.20 5.44 0.03
N ARG A 127 14.18 6.23 -0.40
CA ARG A 127 14.21 7.68 -0.14
C ARG A 127 12.97 8.41 -0.68
N ASP A 128 12.38 7.87 -1.76
CA ASP A 128 11.28 8.51 -2.50
C ASP A 128 9.89 8.03 -2.07
N THR A 129 9.79 7.09 -1.13
CA THR A 129 8.50 6.60 -0.61
C THR A 129 8.10 7.32 0.68
N SER A 130 6.78 7.43 0.91
CA SER A 130 6.27 8.00 2.17
C SER A 130 6.64 7.13 3.36
N LYS A 131 7.09 7.75 4.44
CA LYS A 131 7.46 7.06 5.67
C LYS A 131 6.27 6.80 6.58
N LEU A 132 5.24 7.64 6.51
CA LEU A 132 4.03 7.55 7.33
C LEU A 132 2.79 7.68 6.48
N ILE A 133 1.89 6.70 6.55
CA ILE A 133 0.70 6.62 5.72
C ILE A 133 -0.50 6.30 6.58
N GLY A 134 -1.59 7.06 6.40
CA GLY A 134 -2.86 6.81 7.04
C GLY A 134 -3.94 6.44 6.01
N PHE A 135 -4.74 5.42 6.31
CA PHE A 135 -5.91 5.06 5.55
C PHE A 135 -7.17 5.16 6.40
N VAL A 136 -8.20 5.75 5.80
CA VAL A 136 -9.53 5.80 6.38
C VAL A 136 -10.41 4.79 5.66
N HIS A 137 -11.11 3.96 6.41
CA HIS A 137 -11.99 2.94 5.85
C HIS A 137 -13.31 2.81 6.62
N ASN A 138 -14.29 2.19 6.01
CA ASN A 138 -15.50 1.79 6.71
C ASN A 138 -15.17 0.73 7.78
N PRO A 139 -16.03 0.51 8.79
CA PRO A 139 -15.87 -0.58 9.75
C PRO A 139 -16.06 -1.96 9.10
N ALA A 140 -15.47 -2.16 7.92
CA ALA A 140 -15.40 -3.44 7.27
C ALA A 140 -14.34 -4.32 7.98
N PRO A 141 -14.55 -5.64 8.03
CA PRO A 141 -13.78 -6.52 8.91
C PRO A 141 -12.30 -6.62 8.58
N ASP A 142 -11.84 -6.15 7.42
CA ASP A 142 -10.45 -6.39 7.07
C ASP A 142 -9.67 -5.20 6.47
N ALA A 143 -9.20 -4.33 7.37
CA ALA A 143 -8.18 -3.34 7.00
C ALA A 143 -6.79 -3.99 6.77
N ALA A 144 -6.61 -5.28 7.08
CA ALA A 144 -5.33 -5.97 6.88
C ALA A 144 -4.93 -6.00 5.42
N ILE A 145 -5.90 -6.07 4.51
CA ILE A 145 -5.66 -6.08 3.07
C ILE A 145 -4.89 -4.83 2.59
N LEU A 146 -5.19 -3.65 3.13
CA LEU A 146 -4.47 -2.41 2.79
C LEU A 146 -3.02 -2.46 3.25
N ILE A 147 -2.78 -3.05 4.41
CA ILE A 147 -1.45 -3.23 4.98
C ILE A 147 -0.66 -4.26 4.16
N ASP A 148 -1.30 -5.37 3.78
CA ASP A 148 -0.66 -6.40 2.96
C ASP A 148 -0.33 -5.89 1.56
N MET A 149 -1.21 -5.09 0.95
CA MET A 149 -0.93 -4.41 -0.32
C MET A 149 0.29 -3.50 -0.19
N ALA A 150 0.30 -2.64 0.83
CA ALA A 150 1.41 -1.72 1.06
C ALA A 150 2.72 -2.48 1.32
N ARG A 151 2.69 -3.58 2.08
CA ARG A 151 3.86 -4.42 2.33
C ARG A 151 4.46 -4.98 1.04
N VAL A 152 3.61 -5.54 0.16
CA VAL A 152 4.05 -6.11 -1.13
C VAL A 152 4.65 -5.02 -2.01
N LEU A 153 4.00 -3.87 -2.11
CA LEU A 153 4.45 -2.76 -2.95
C LEU A 153 5.76 -2.14 -2.44
N LEU A 154 5.89 -1.92 -1.12
CA LEU A 154 7.11 -1.39 -0.50
C LEU A 154 8.30 -2.33 -0.64
N ALA A 155 8.09 -3.64 -0.47
CA ALA A 155 9.14 -4.62 -0.63
C ALA A 155 9.75 -4.56 -2.04
N ARG A 156 8.91 -4.37 -3.06
CA ARG A 156 9.37 -4.24 -4.45
C ARG A 156 10.04 -2.90 -4.72
N ALA A 157 9.49 -1.80 -4.22
CA ALA A 157 10.12 -0.49 -4.34
C ALA A 157 11.53 -0.47 -3.72
N GLY A 158 11.70 -1.04 -2.53
CA GLY A 158 12.99 -1.11 -1.85
C GLY A 158 14.02 -2.02 -2.54
N THR A 159 13.58 -3.13 -3.15
CA THR A 159 14.46 -4.03 -3.90
C THR A 159 14.95 -3.38 -5.18
N ASP A 160 14.09 -2.68 -5.88
CA ASP A 160 14.38 -2.07 -7.17
C ASP A 160 15.31 -0.87 -7.03
N GLN A 161 15.17 -0.08 -5.96
CA GLN A 161 16.10 1.02 -5.68
C GLN A 161 17.53 0.57 -5.39
N ARG A 162 17.72 -0.60 -4.77
CA ARG A 162 19.06 -1.17 -4.51
C ARG A 162 19.72 -1.70 -5.78
N ARG A 163 18.96 -2.11 -6.77
CA ARG A 163 19.46 -2.65 -8.06
C ARG A 163 19.75 -1.56 -9.09
N SER A 164 19.31 -0.34 -8.84
CA SER A 164 19.35 0.76 -9.80
C SER A 164 20.69 1.48 -9.82
N SER A 165 21.75 0.80 -10.26
CA SER A 165 22.98 1.48 -10.71
C SER A 165 22.94 1.89 -12.20
N ALA A 166 21.93 1.49 -12.96
CA ALA A 166 21.78 1.79 -14.39
C ALA A 166 20.75 2.93 -14.60
N ALA A 167 21.24 4.14 -14.75
CA ALA A 167 20.52 5.42 -14.69
C ALA A 167 19.53 5.73 -15.83
N SER A 168 19.17 4.82 -16.74
CA SER A 168 18.36 5.22 -17.91
C SER A 168 17.25 4.28 -18.35
N ARG A 169 16.74 3.43 -17.46
CA ARG A 169 15.64 2.52 -17.82
C ARG A 169 14.33 2.96 -17.18
N GLU A 170 13.30 3.07 -17.99
CA GLU A 170 11.93 3.22 -17.49
C GLU A 170 11.53 1.98 -16.67
N ARG A 171 11.07 2.16 -15.44
CA ARG A 171 10.74 1.05 -14.54
C ARG A 171 9.24 0.89 -14.42
N TRP A 172 8.76 -0.34 -14.62
CA TRP A 172 7.36 -0.69 -14.50
C TRP A 172 7.18 -1.77 -13.43
N LEU A 173 6.14 -1.62 -12.62
CA LEU A 173 5.72 -2.63 -11.64
C LEU A 173 4.46 -3.32 -12.13
N ILE A 174 4.50 -4.65 -12.21
CA ILE A 174 3.35 -5.49 -12.51
C ILE A 174 2.93 -6.21 -11.25
N VAL A 175 1.73 -5.93 -10.76
CA VAL A 175 1.13 -6.57 -9.58
C VAL A 175 0.15 -7.64 -10.06
N LEU A 176 0.32 -8.86 -9.62
CA LEU A 176 -0.59 -9.96 -9.90
C LEU A 176 -1.54 -10.15 -8.72
N ASP A 177 -2.84 -10.00 -8.95
CA ASP A 177 -3.92 -10.35 -8.00
C ASP A 177 -4.78 -11.48 -8.58
N PRO A 178 -4.32 -12.73 -8.54
CA PRO A 178 -4.99 -13.86 -9.17
C PRO A 178 -6.34 -14.20 -8.54
N ARG A 179 -6.63 -13.67 -7.36
CA ARG A 179 -7.87 -13.91 -6.64
C ARG A 179 -8.88 -12.76 -6.72
N GLY A 180 -8.47 -11.59 -7.24
CA GLY A 180 -9.32 -10.40 -7.31
C GLY A 180 -9.81 -9.92 -5.95
N ILE A 181 -8.96 -10.04 -4.92
CA ILE A 181 -9.36 -9.82 -3.53
C ILE A 181 -9.51 -8.32 -3.23
N ALA A 182 -8.72 -7.49 -3.89
CA ALA A 182 -8.75 -6.06 -3.65
C ALA A 182 -9.27 -5.29 -4.87
N PRO A 183 -10.15 -4.29 -4.67
CA PRO A 183 -10.62 -3.46 -5.76
C PRO A 183 -9.50 -2.58 -6.31
N LEU A 184 -9.54 -2.28 -7.62
CA LEU A 184 -8.57 -1.42 -8.30
C LEU A 184 -8.40 -0.06 -7.60
N GLY A 185 -9.50 0.52 -7.09
CA GLY A 185 -9.46 1.79 -6.34
C GLY A 185 -8.62 1.73 -5.07
N ALA A 186 -8.57 0.57 -4.38
CA ALA A 186 -7.71 0.38 -3.22
C ALA A 186 -6.23 0.34 -3.63
N PHE A 187 -5.89 -0.34 -4.73
CA PHE A 187 -4.52 -0.33 -5.29
C PHE A 187 -4.08 1.08 -5.67
N ARG A 188 -4.94 1.85 -6.36
CA ARG A 188 -4.67 3.24 -6.72
C ARG A 188 -4.38 4.10 -5.49
N ALA A 189 -5.21 4.00 -4.46
CA ALA A 189 -5.04 4.77 -3.23
C ALA A 189 -3.75 4.40 -2.48
N VAL A 190 -3.41 3.10 -2.38
CA VAL A 190 -2.16 2.65 -1.75
C VAL A 190 -0.95 3.09 -2.55
N CYS A 191 -0.97 2.96 -3.89
CA CYS A 191 0.13 3.43 -4.75
C CYS A 191 0.35 4.93 -4.64
N ALA A 192 -0.73 5.73 -4.62
CA ALA A 192 -0.66 7.18 -4.44
C ALA A 192 -0.08 7.55 -3.06
N ALA A 193 -0.58 6.92 -1.98
CA ALA A 193 -0.11 7.14 -0.62
C ALA A 193 1.38 6.78 -0.45
N LEU A 194 1.84 5.72 -1.09
CA LEU A 194 3.24 5.28 -1.11
C LEU A 194 4.12 6.15 -2.02
N ARG A 195 3.56 7.04 -2.81
CA ARG A 195 4.24 7.86 -3.84
C ARG A 195 5.03 6.99 -4.84
N LEU A 196 4.46 5.84 -5.24
CA LEU A 196 5.15 4.87 -6.11
C LEU A 196 5.48 5.41 -7.50
N ARG A 197 4.82 6.46 -7.98
CA ARG A 197 5.18 7.17 -9.21
C ARG A 197 6.62 7.72 -9.22
N ARG A 198 7.20 7.95 -8.04
CA ARG A 198 8.61 8.37 -7.94
C ARG A 198 9.60 7.23 -8.15
N VAL A 199 9.12 6.00 -8.03
CA VAL A 199 9.92 4.78 -8.15
C VAL A 199 9.65 4.06 -9.48
N PHE A 200 8.40 3.99 -9.88
CA PHE A 200 7.93 3.29 -11.09
C PHE A 200 7.20 4.27 -12.01
N ALA A 201 7.60 4.31 -13.28
CA ALA A 201 6.92 5.10 -14.29
C ALA A 201 5.48 4.60 -14.53
N ARG A 202 5.26 3.28 -14.41
CA ARG A 202 3.93 2.67 -14.50
C ARG A 202 3.76 1.56 -13.48
N VAL A 203 2.52 1.44 -12.97
CA VAL A 203 2.08 0.31 -12.14
C VAL A 203 0.85 -0.31 -12.80
N LEU A 204 0.95 -1.58 -13.16
CA LEU A 204 -0.10 -2.37 -13.79
C LEU A 204 -0.61 -3.42 -12.81
N LEU A 205 -1.92 -3.66 -12.80
CA LEU A 205 -2.57 -4.71 -12.02
C LEU A 205 -3.14 -5.76 -12.96
N VAL A 206 -2.69 -6.99 -12.79
CA VAL A 206 -3.24 -8.16 -13.49
C VAL A 206 -4.27 -8.83 -12.60
N LEU A 207 -5.51 -8.79 -13.03
CA LEU A 207 -6.69 -9.34 -12.37
C LEU A 207 -6.94 -10.81 -12.77
N PRO A 208 -7.86 -11.51 -12.09
CA PRO A 208 -8.29 -12.84 -12.53
C PRO A 208 -8.72 -12.85 -14.00
N GLY A 209 -8.41 -13.94 -14.70
CA GLY A 209 -8.66 -14.06 -16.14
C GLY A 209 -7.67 -13.30 -17.03
N GLY A 210 -6.59 -12.75 -16.46
CA GLY A 210 -5.52 -12.07 -17.22
C GLY A 210 -5.84 -10.61 -17.59
N ARG A 211 -6.99 -10.08 -17.19
CA ARG A 211 -7.36 -8.68 -17.46
C ARG A 211 -6.38 -7.73 -16.79
N VAL A 212 -5.84 -6.78 -17.56
CA VAL A 212 -4.88 -5.78 -17.07
C VAL A 212 -5.56 -4.43 -16.84
N ALA A 213 -5.25 -3.80 -15.73
CA ALA A 213 -5.70 -2.46 -15.40
C ALA A 213 -4.50 -1.57 -15.01
N THR A 214 -4.48 -0.34 -15.50
CA THR A 214 -3.49 0.66 -15.09
C THR A 214 -3.86 1.18 -13.71
N VAL A 215 -2.90 1.11 -12.79
CA VAL A 215 -3.04 1.63 -11.43
C VAL A 215 -2.56 3.07 -11.35
N THR A 216 -1.41 3.36 -11.98
CA THR A 216 -0.83 4.71 -12.09
C THR A 216 -0.50 4.98 -13.54
N ASP A 217 -0.93 6.11 -14.05
CA ASP A 217 -0.54 6.67 -15.33
C ASP A 217 0.62 7.64 -15.13
#